data_af1346186b725783e4806f7687860af4
#
_entry.id   af1346186b725783e4806f7687860af4
#
_cell.length_a   1.000
_cell.length_b   1.000
_cell.length_c   1.000
_cell.angle_alpha   90.00
_cell.angle_beta   90.00
_cell.angle_gamma   90.00
#
_symmetry.space_group_name_H-M   'P 1'
#
loop_
_entity.id
_entity.type
_entity.pdbx_description
1 polymer ?
#
loop_
_entity_poly.entity_id
_entity_poly.type
_entity_poly.pdbx_seq_one_letter_code
_entity_poly.pdbx_strand_id
1 'polypeptide(L)'
;MSRIKPEEGFVRDEFYQLYIRKPLSDFLLPAVYDEHVPAYLCRDNTVGLMFECFPKPLAGEDTVRILQNLYSSIYLPHGTVIQVTLWGSDYLEPFMERFAFMRSNGASRADDSGLVGAVSDFILSQKRRGYFDELPIPVRNFRLFISFKLPVEAGDYMAKVKDIEVIYRNVKTVLESSYLFPESVPPEHYITIASLMLNPNHDRSIVPDYDRDQYIYRQIVQANTETKVGFDCLGYDGVVGKALTIKQYPDEVSITDALTFIGDMTKNEVQITCPFICTLNIFRYGDKLKTAQEQKAEFLYKQKLASSMSVRLGKKQDEAQWIIEKLVDGNKLLKGYVTWWLYHDNQEIINKNSQTLKNLLDIKGYKLQEEIKSMNLALFLYGSLPMGGSFETDSALLKRSKTMFDFNAAHLSPIQSDWKGTGTPVVYFLSRRGQLMFLNFFD
;
A
#
# COMPACT_ATOMS: atom_id res chain seq x y z
N MET A 1 -17.76 32.79 -9.36
CA MET A 1 -17.12 31.53 -9.82
C MET A 1 -16.95 31.60 -11.33
N SER A 2 -15.78 31.97 -11.81
CA SER A 2 -15.46 32.05 -13.24
C SER A 2 -15.37 30.63 -13.80
N ARG A 3 -16.17 30.36 -14.83
CA ARG A 3 -16.07 29.12 -15.62
C ARG A 3 -14.68 29.09 -16.27
N ILE A 4 -13.81 28.20 -15.77
CA ILE A 4 -12.59 27.85 -16.47
C ILE A 4 -13.02 27.06 -17.71
N LYS A 5 -12.82 27.66 -18.89
CA LYS A 5 -13.05 26.97 -20.17
C LYS A 5 -11.97 25.89 -20.32
N PRO A 6 -12.33 24.68 -20.69
CA PRO A 6 -11.39 23.61 -21.00
C PRO A 6 -10.82 23.84 -22.41
N GLU A 7 -9.72 24.54 -22.46
CA GLU A 7 -8.86 24.56 -23.65
C GLU A 7 -7.63 23.74 -23.30
N GLU A 8 -7.49 22.59 -23.87
CA GLU A 8 -6.35 21.65 -23.87
C GLU A 8 -6.65 20.27 -23.28
N GLY A 9 -6.98 19.38 -24.19
CA GLY A 9 -6.69 17.97 -24.13
C GLY A 9 -7.62 17.09 -23.30
N PHE A 10 -7.98 15.99 -23.89
CA PHE A 10 -8.79 14.87 -23.40
C PHE A 10 -8.56 14.51 -21.91
N VAL A 11 -7.32 14.64 -21.41
CA VAL A 11 -6.93 14.35 -20.01
C VAL A 11 -7.56 15.32 -18.99
N ARG A 12 -7.82 16.58 -19.36
CA ARG A 12 -8.42 17.59 -18.46
C ARG A 12 -9.91 17.36 -18.26
N ASP A 13 -10.60 16.91 -19.31
CA ASP A 13 -12.05 16.62 -19.25
C ASP A 13 -12.34 15.37 -18.41
N GLU A 14 -11.52 14.33 -18.50
CA GLU A 14 -11.65 13.14 -17.66
C GLU A 14 -11.37 13.46 -16.20
N PHE A 15 -10.35 14.25 -15.88
CA PHE A 15 -10.09 14.72 -14.53
C PHE A 15 -11.21 15.59 -13.97
N TYR A 16 -11.74 16.50 -14.76
CA TYR A 16 -12.82 17.38 -14.35
C TYR A 16 -14.11 16.59 -14.08
N GLN A 17 -14.41 15.59 -14.90
CA GLN A 17 -15.55 14.70 -14.73
C GLN A 17 -15.39 13.81 -13.49
N LEU A 18 -14.17 13.28 -13.26
CA LEU A 18 -13.83 12.47 -12.09
C LEU A 18 -13.99 13.24 -10.77
N TYR A 19 -13.53 14.49 -10.69
CA TYR A 19 -13.48 15.24 -9.43
C TYR A 19 -14.75 15.98 -9.06
N ILE A 20 -15.52 16.43 -10.02
CA ILE A 20 -16.64 17.34 -9.75
C ILE A 20 -17.98 16.61 -9.74
N ARG A 21 -18.07 15.43 -10.32
CA ARG A 21 -19.35 14.75 -10.56
C ARG A 21 -19.49 13.34 -10.00
N LYS A 22 -18.40 12.73 -9.52
CA LYS A 22 -18.48 11.36 -9.01
C LYS A 22 -18.36 11.37 -7.49
N PRO A 23 -19.22 10.63 -6.78
CA PRO A 23 -19.05 10.41 -5.34
C PRO A 23 -17.76 9.65 -5.08
N LEU A 24 -17.17 9.80 -3.90
CA LEU A 24 -15.93 9.13 -3.51
C LEU A 24 -15.99 7.61 -3.68
N SER A 25 -17.14 7.00 -3.40
CA SER A 25 -17.37 5.57 -3.61
C SER A 25 -17.12 5.10 -5.04
N ASP A 26 -17.26 5.99 -6.02
CA ASP A 26 -17.05 5.64 -7.43
C ASP A 26 -15.59 5.45 -7.82
N PHE A 27 -14.66 5.82 -6.98
CA PHE A 27 -13.23 5.53 -7.16
C PHE A 27 -12.84 4.13 -6.64
N LEU A 28 -13.69 3.52 -5.81
CA LEU A 28 -13.46 2.16 -5.32
C LEU A 28 -13.80 1.14 -6.41
N LEU A 29 -12.93 0.17 -6.58
CA LEU A 29 -13.01 -0.77 -7.69
C LEU A 29 -13.77 -2.06 -7.39
N PRO A 30 -13.64 -2.70 -6.19
CA PRO A 30 -14.34 -3.93 -5.88
C PRO A 30 -15.87 -3.76 -5.86
N ALA A 31 -16.56 -4.56 -6.64
CA ALA A 31 -18.02 -4.49 -6.78
C ALA A 31 -18.74 -5.70 -6.20
N VAL A 32 -18.32 -6.91 -6.54
CA VAL A 32 -18.96 -8.16 -6.14
C VAL A 32 -17.88 -9.14 -5.70
N TYR A 33 -18.20 -10.05 -4.79
CA TYR A 33 -17.29 -11.11 -4.32
C TYR A 33 -17.80 -12.48 -4.73
N ASP A 34 -16.91 -13.32 -5.23
CA ASP A 34 -17.16 -14.73 -5.50
C ASP A 34 -16.63 -15.57 -4.35
N GLU A 35 -17.51 -16.32 -3.68
CA GLU A 35 -17.16 -17.17 -2.56
C GLU A 35 -16.48 -18.50 -2.98
N HIS A 36 -16.70 -18.96 -4.22
CA HIS A 36 -16.12 -20.21 -4.72
C HIS A 36 -14.61 -20.05 -4.99
N VAL A 37 -14.24 -18.95 -5.58
CA VAL A 37 -12.86 -18.51 -5.71
C VAL A 37 -12.76 -17.20 -4.95
N PRO A 38 -12.08 -17.12 -3.78
CA PRO A 38 -12.03 -15.90 -2.96
C PRO A 38 -11.51 -14.71 -3.74
N ALA A 39 -12.36 -14.11 -4.57
CA ALA A 39 -12.00 -13.11 -5.56
C ALA A 39 -13.06 -12.01 -5.69
N TYR A 40 -12.61 -10.81 -5.99
CA TYR A 40 -13.44 -9.63 -6.19
C TYR A 40 -13.58 -9.33 -7.68
N LEU A 41 -14.80 -9.19 -8.17
CA LEU A 41 -15.08 -8.64 -9.47
C LEU A 41 -15.02 -7.10 -9.36
N CYS A 42 -14.09 -6.49 -10.08
CA CYS A 42 -13.86 -5.06 -10.03
C CYS A 42 -14.48 -4.33 -11.23
N ARG A 43 -14.80 -3.04 -11.04
CA ARG A 43 -15.45 -2.18 -12.05
C ARG A 43 -14.57 -1.85 -13.25
N ASP A 44 -13.27 -2.04 -13.14
CA ASP A 44 -12.28 -1.79 -14.19
C ASP A 44 -11.93 -3.05 -15.00
N ASN A 45 -12.89 -3.99 -15.11
CA ASN A 45 -12.70 -5.25 -15.82
C ASN A 45 -11.48 -6.05 -15.31
N THR A 46 -11.29 -6.06 -14.00
CA THR A 46 -10.28 -6.88 -13.35
C THR A 46 -10.91 -7.80 -12.31
N VAL A 47 -10.19 -8.88 -12.00
CA VAL A 47 -10.50 -9.75 -10.86
C VAL A 47 -9.45 -9.54 -9.79
N GLY A 48 -9.89 -9.14 -8.60
CA GLY A 48 -9.04 -8.84 -7.45
C GLY A 48 -8.89 -10.05 -6.54
N LEU A 49 -7.65 -10.39 -6.19
CA LEU A 49 -7.30 -11.31 -5.11
C LEU A 49 -6.66 -10.49 -4.00
N MET A 50 -7.11 -10.64 -2.76
CA MET A 50 -6.57 -9.88 -1.64
C MET A 50 -6.26 -10.78 -0.47
N PHE A 51 -5.07 -10.58 0.09
CA PHE A 51 -4.60 -11.28 1.27
C PHE A 51 -4.17 -10.28 2.34
N GLU A 52 -4.59 -10.51 3.58
CA GLU A 52 -3.95 -9.93 4.74
C GLU A 52 -2.80 -10.85 5.15
N CYS A 53 -1.62 -10.28 5.30
CA CYS A 53 -0.40 -11.01 5.56
C CYS A 53 0.21 -10.58 6.90
N PHE A 54 1.05 -11.43 7.47
CA PHE A 54 1.81 -11.07 8.65
C PHE A 54 3.10 -10.37 8.24
N PRO A 55 3.30 -9.08 8.58
CA PRO A 55 4.52 -8.38 8.22
C PRO A 55 5.72 -8.99 8.95
N LYS A 56 6.86 -9.08 8.26
CA LYS A 56 8.07 -9.69 8.82
C LYS A 56 8.84 -8.68 9.66
N PRO A 57 9.35 -9.08 10.82
CA PRO A 57 10.27 -8.23 11.60
C PRO A 57 11.57 -7.93 10.84
N LEU A 58 12.04 -8.91 10.07
CA LEU A 58 13.23 -8.82 9.22
C LEU A 58 13.06 -9.74 8.00
N ALA A 59 13.39 -9.24 6.82
CA ALA A 59 13.42 -9.99 5.57
C ALA A 59 14.85 -10.08 5.06
N GLY A 60 15.24 -11.28 4.62
CA GLY A 60 16.53 -11.55 3.98
C GLY A 60 16.40 -11.78 2.48
N GLU A 61 17.52 -12.08 1.83
CA GLU A 61 17.62 -12.31 0.39
C GLU A 61 16.73 -13.47 -0.12
N ASP A 62 16.48 -14.49 0.71
CA ASP A 62 15.55 -15.57 0.34
C ASP A 62 14.13 -15.05 0.15
N THR A 63 13.68 -14.13 1.01
CA THR A 63 12.37 -13.49 0.87
C THR A 63 12.32 -12.64 -0.40
N VAL A 64 13.39 -11.89 -0.69
CA VAL A 64 13.51 -11.10 -1.93
C VAL A 64 13.38 -11.99 -3.15
N ARG A 65 14.10 -13.13 -3.17
CA ARG A 65 14.07 -14.08 -4.28
C ARG A 65 12.67 -14.68 -4.51
N ILE A 66 11.97 -15.01 -3.44
CA ILE A 66 10.60 -15.54 -3.53
C ILE A 66 9.65 -14.47 -4.06
N LEU A 67 9.73 -13.22 -3.57
CA LEU A 67 8.91 -12.11 -4.07
C LEU A 67 9.24 -11.76 -5.52
N GLN A 68 10.53 -11.77 -5.90
CA GLN A 68 10.96 -11.59 -7.28
C GLN A 68 10.27 -12.61 -8.21
N ASN A 69 10.34 -13.90 -7.85
CA ASN A 69 9.68 -14.95 -8.61
C ASN A 69 8.15 -14.75 -8.69
N LEU A 70 7.52 -14.29 -7.61
CA LEU A 70 6.09 -14.00 -7.61
C LEU A 70 5.75 -12.87 -8.58
N TYR A 71 6.50 -11.76 -8.57
CA TYR A 71 6.22 -10.60 -9.43
C TYR A 71 6.50 -10.87 -10.90
N SER A 72 7.43 -11.75 -11.21
CA SER A 72 7.78 -12.16 -12.57
C SER A 72 7.08 -13.42 -13.07
N SER A 73 6.24 -14.04 -12.23
CA SER A 73 5.55 -15.31 -12.54
C SER A 73 4.84 -15.28 -13.89
N ILE A 74 4.99 -16.34 -14.66
CA ILE A 74 4.32 -16.52 -15.95
C ILE A 74 2.79 -16.64 -15.82
N TYR A 75 2.30 -17.05 -14.66
CA TYR A 75 0.86 -17.18 -14.40
C TYR A 75 0.14 -15.84 -14.28
N LEU A 76 0.87 -14.74 -14.08
CA LEU A 76 0.26 -13.42 -13.97
C LEU A 76 0.22 -12.76 -15.37
N PRO A 77 -0.96 -12.44 -15.91
CA PRO A 77 -1.10 -11.89 -17.27
C PRO A 77 -0.55 -10.45 -17.38
N HIS A 78 -0.36 -10.01 -18.64
CA HIS A 78 -0.12 -8.59 -18.94
C HIS A 78 -1.31 -7.75 -18.47
N GLY A 79 -1.04 -6.58 -17.89
CA GLY A 79 -2.07 -5.71 -17.32
C GLY A 79 -2.36 -6.01 -15.85
N THR A 80 -1.75 -7.04 -15.25
CA THR A 80 -1.88 -7.29 -13.81
C THR A 80 -1.30 -6.13 -13.01
N VAL A 81 -2.05 -5.70 -12.00
CA VAL A 81 -1.60 -4.77 -10.96
C VAL A 81 -1.36 -5.56 -9.67
N ILE A 82 -0.17 -5.41 -9.09
CA ILE A 82 0.16 -5.99 -7.78
C ILE A 82 0.37 -4.83 -6.83
N GLN A 83 -0.25 -4.89 -5.67
CA GLN A 83 -0.05 -3.91 -4.61
C GLN A 83 0.44 -4.59 -3.35
N VAL A 84 1.49 -4.04 -2.76
CA VAL A 84 1.98 -4.39 -1.43
C VAL A 84 1.76 -3.18 -0.55
N THR A 85 0.80 -3.26 0.36
CA THR A 85 0.33 -2.14 1.18
C THR A 85 0.61 -2.42 2.65
N LEU A 86 1.45 -1.60 3.27
CA LEU A 86 1.69 -1.61 4.71
C LEU A 86 0.98 -0.41 5.34
N TRP A 87 0.04 -0.67 6.21
CA TRP A 87 -0.75 0.33 6.90
C TRP A 87 -0.35 0.44 8.37
N GLY A 88 0.14 1.60 8.78
CA GLY A 88 0.33 1.96 10.18
C GLY A 88 -1.02 2.37 10.79
N SER A 89 -1.83 1.38 11.14
CA SER A 89 -3.23 1.54 11.57
C SER A 89 -3.32 1.97 13.02
N ASP A 90 -4.23 2.90 13.29
CA ASP A 90 -4.66 3.28 14.63
C ASP A 90 -5.88 2.46 15.13
N TYR A 91 -6.30 1.42 14.39
CA TYR A 91 -7.39 0.52 14.75
C TYR A 91 -6.90 -0.56 15.71
N LEU A 92 -7.08 -0.32 17.00
CA LEU A 92 -6.61 -1.15 18.10
C LEU A 92 -7.75 -1.84 18.86
N GLU A 93 -8.97 -1.44 18.60
CA GLU A 93 -10.18 -1.89 19.29
C GLU A 93 -10.27 -3.42 19.38
N PRO A 94 -10.10 -4.21 18.31
CA PRO A 94 -10.18 -5.68 18.38
C PRO A 94 -9.12 -6.32 19.30
N PHE A 95 -7.95 -5.68 19.42
CA PHE A 95 -6.90 -6.16 20.32
C PHE A 95 -7.28 -5.93 21.79
N MET A 96 -7.87 -4.77 22.08
CA MET A 96 -8.30 -4.46 23.43
C MET A 96 -9.52 -5.27 23.86
N GLU A 97 -10.44 -5.53 22.93
CA GLU A 97 -11.57 -6.44 23.16
C GLU A 97 -11.09 -7.86 23.48
N ARG A 98 -10.14 -8.37 22.69
CA ARG A 98 -9.55 -9.69 22.92
C ARG A 98 -8.80 -9.75 24.26
N PHE A 99 -8.04 -8.69 24.59
CA PHE A 99 -7.37 -8.55 25.87
C PHE A 99 -8.36 -8.58 27.04
N ALA A 100 -9.47 -7.84 26.95
CA ALA A 100 -10.52 -7.78 27.95
C ALA A 100 -11.24 -9.15 28.08
N PHE A 101 -11.61 -9.78 26.94
CA PHE A 101 -12.24 -11.09 26.91
C PHE A 101 -11.42 -12.17 27.61
N MET A 102 -10.13 -12.24 27.35
CA MET A 102 -9.25 -13.24 27.97
C MET A 102 -9.12 -13.06 29.49
N ARG A 103 -9.20 -11.84 29.99
CA ARG A 103 -9.15 -11.54 31.42
C ARG A 103 -10.49 -11.72 32.13
N SER A 104 -11.59 -11.48 31.46
CA SER A 104 -12.93 -11.71 32.02
C SER A 104 -13.24 -13.19 32.17
N ASN A 105 -12.69 -14.07 31.32
CA ASN A 105 -12.89 -15.50 31.35
C ASN A 105 -11.86 -16.26 32.23
N GLY A 106 -10.78 -15.59 32.63
CA GLY A 106 -9.81 -16.12 33.58
C GLY A 106 -10.38 -16.08 34.99
N ALA A 107 -10.29 -17.19 35.72
CA ALA A 107 -10.92 -17.48 37.01
C ALA A 107 -10.61 -16.54 38.19
N SER A 108 -10.33 -15.29 37.99
CA SER A 108 -10.12 -14.30 39.05
C SER A 108 -11.33 -13.36 39.16
N ARG A 109 -12.01 -13.49 40.27
CA ARG A 109 -13.32 -12.85 40.57
C ARG A 109 -13.25 -11.35 40.73
N ALA A 110 -14.28 -10.72 40.26
CA ALA A 110 -15.04 -9.55 40.77
C ALA A 110 -14.47 -8.14 40.59
N ASP A 111 -13.18 -7.83 40.61
CA ASP A 111 -12.71 -6.43 40.60
C ASP A 111 -11.79 -6.06 39.42
N ASP A 112 -11.39 -7.03 38.64
CA ASP A 112 -10.48 -6.81 37.49
C ASP A 112 -11.13 -6.13 36.27
N SER A 113 -12.46 -6.10 36.19
CA SER A 113 -13.18 -5.51 35.05
C SER A 113 -12.94 -4.00 34.93
N GLY A 114 -12.88 -3.29 36.06
CA GLY A 114 -12.58 -1.85 36.07
C GLY A 114 -11.14 -1.54 35.67
N LEU A 115 -10.17 -2.33 36.14
CA LEU A 115 -8.76 -2.17 35.80
C LEU A 115 -8.49 -2.51 34.31
N VAL A 116 -9.07 -3.59 33.83
CA VAL A 116 -8.95 -4.02 32.42
C VAL A 116 -9.54 -2.98 31.48
N GLY A 117 -10.71 -2.42 31.83
CA GLY A 117 -11.33 -1.31 31.11
C GLY A 117 -10.43 -0.06 31.11
N ALA A 118 -9.93 0.35 32.26
CA ALA A 118 -9.05 1.51 32.37
C ALA A 118 -7.75 1.37 31.58
N VAL A 119 -7.17 0.16 31.55
CA VAL A 119 -5.98 -0.14 30.72
C VAL A 119 -6.31 -0.06 29.23
N SER A 120 -7.44 -0.63 28.81
CA SER A 120 -7.88 -0.57 27.41
C SER A 120 -8.13 0.86 26.98
N ASP A 121 -8.84 1.65 27.77
CA ASP A 121 -9.14 3.06 27.51
C ASP A 121 -7.85 3.89 27.45
N PHE A 122 -6.91 3.63 28.37
CA PHE A 122 -5.61 4.28 28.35
C PHE A 122 -4.86 4.00 27.02
N ILE A 123 -4.73 2.75 26.60
CA ILE A 123 -4.05 2.39 25.36
C ILE A 123 -4.76 3.01 24.16
N LEU A 124 -6.08 2.92 24.10
CA LEU A 124 -6.88 3.51 23.01
C LEU A 124 -6.74 5.04 22.97
N SER A 125 -6.58 5.70 24.10
CA SER A 125 -6.34 7.14 24.16
C SER A 125 -4.98 7.54 23.56
N GLN A 126 -3.97 6.64 23.55
CA GLN A 126 -2.63 6.90 23.06
C GLN A 126 -2.49 6.74 21.53
N LYS A 127 -3.52 6.25 20.84
CA LYS A 127 -3.48 6.04 19.38
C LYS A 127 -3.28 7.33 18.56
N ARG A 128 -3.56 8.51 19.13
CA ARG A 128 -3.35 9.82 18.50
C ARG A 128 -2.41 10.74 19.28
N ARG A 129 -2.38 10.62 20.60
CA ARG A 129 -1.54 11.46 21.48
C ARG A 129 -0.11 10.98 21.54
N GLY A 130 0.11 9.66 21.41
CA GLY A 130 1.38 9.03 21.70
C GLY A 130 1.56 8.70 23.18
N TYR A 131 2.40 7.71 23.46
CA TYR A 131 2.57 7.11 24.78
C TYR A 131 3.37 7.97 25.77
N PHE A 132 4.24 8.84 25.23
CA PHE A 132 5.11 9.72 26.04
C PHE A 132 4.94 11.17 25.59
N ASP A 133 4.80 12.11 26.53
CA ASP A 133 4.65 13.52 26.21
C ASP A 133 5.85 14.10 25.46
N GLU A 134 7.07 13.64 25.79
CA GLU A 134 8.31 14.08 25.15
C GLU A 134 8.52 13.45 23.76
N LEU A 135 7.95 12.27 23.52
CA LEU A 135 8.07 11.51 22.29
C LEU A 135 6.69 10.94 21.93
N PRO A 136 5.84 11.72 21.27
CA PRO A 136 4.45 11.36 21.00
C PRO A 136 4.37 10.32 19.88
N ILE A 137 4.88 9.10 20.13
CA ILE A 137 4.76 7.97 19.23
C ILE A 137 3.40 7.33 19.45
N PRO A 138 2.49 7.37 18.47
CA PRO A 138 1.16 6.81 18.61
C PRO A 138 1.22 5.29 18.72
N VAL A 139 0.36 4.72 19.55
CA VAL A 139 0.15 3.28 19.58
C VAL A 139 -0.58 2.87 18.30
N ARG A 140 -0.06 1.85 17.62
CA ARG A 140 -0.58 1.42 16.32
C ARG A 140 -0.42 -0.09 16.10
N ASN A 141 -1.05 -0.56 15.06
CA ASN A 141 -0.85 -1.91 14.52
C ASN A 141 -0.44 -1.82 13.06
N PHE A 142 0.70 -2.37 12.70
CA PHE A 142 1.11 -2.48 11.30
C PHE A 142 0.39 -3.63 10.63
N ARG A 143 -0.40 -3.36 9.61
CA ARG A 143 -1.14 -4.34 8.83
C ARG A 143 -0.59 -4.39 7.41
N LEU A 144 -0.35 -5.60 6.92
CA LEU A 144 0.18 -5.84 5.58
C LEU A 144 -0.89 -6.47 4.70
N PHE A 145 -1.15 -5.84 3.57
CA PHE A 145 -2.04 -6.36 2.54
C PHE A 145 -1.29 -6.57 1.23
N ILE A 146 -1.52 -7.70 0.59
CA ILE A 146 -0.99 -7.98 -0.74
C ILE A 146 -2.18 -8.29 -1.63
N SER A 147 -2.34 -7.51 -2.69
CA SER A 147 -3.44 -7.68 -3.63
C SER A 147 -2.95 -7.79 -5.07
N PHE A 148 -3.69 -8.57 -5.86
CA PHE A 148 -3.46 -8.80 -7.28
C PHE A 148 -4.74 -8.47 -8.01
N LYS A 149 -4.66 -7.64 -9.04
CA LYS A 149 -5.76 -7.36 -9.94
C LYS A 149 -5.42 -7.89 -11.33
N LEU A 150 -6.14 -8.93 -11.73
CA LEU A 150 -5.93 -9.65 -12.98
C LEU A 150 -6.89 -9.09 -14.03
N PRO A 151 -6.43 -8.70 -15.23
CA PRO A 151 -7.32 -8.23 -16.28
C PRO A 151 -8.19 -9.39 -16.80
N VAL A 152 -9.48 -9.14 -16.87
CA VAL A 152 -10.48 -10.09 -17.41
C VAL A 152 -11.43 -9.30 -18.28
N GLU A 153 -11.60 -9.71 -19.54
CA GLU A 153 -12.54 -9.05 -20.43
C GLU A 153 -13.99 -9.18 -19.91
N ALA A 154 -14.80 -8.17 -20.14
CA ALA A 154 -16.17 -8.15 -19.68
C ALA A 154 -16.95 -9.37 -20.27
N GLY A 155 -17.55 -10.16 -19.38
CA GLY A 155 -18.25 -11.39 -19.74
C GLY A 155 -17.43 -12.68 -19.73
N ASP A 156 -16.09 -12.61 -19.70
CA ASP A 156 -15.22 -13.78 -19.77
C ASP A 156 -14.90 -14.41 -18.40
N TYR A 157 -15.43 -13.82 -17.32
CA TYR A 157 -15.12 -14.29 -15.96
C TYR A 157 -15.37 -15.79 -15.78
N MET A 158 -16.57 -16.25 -16.14
CA MET A 158 -16.94 -17.67 -15.95
C MET A 158 -16.05 -18.62 -16.75
N ALA A 159 -15.56 -18.21 -17.92
CA ALA A 159 -14.63 -19.01 -18.71
C ALA A 159 -13.24 -19.07 -18.07
N LYS A 160 -12.84 -18.04 -17.31
CA LYS A 160 -11.50 -17.90 -16.69
C LYS A 160 -11.45 -18.28 -15.20
N VAL A 161 -12.57 -18.64 -14.58
CA VAL A 161 -12.65 -18.98 -13.13
C VAL A 161 -11.60 -20.02 -12.73
N LYS A 162 -11.41 -21.07 -13.53
CA LYS A 162 -10.41 -22.12 -13.24
C LYS A 162 -8.98 -21.59 -13.27
N ASP A 163 -8.67 -20.72 -14.21
CA ASP A 163 -7.35 -20.11 -14.32
C ASP A 163 -7.08 -19.19 -13.14
N ILE A 164 -8.09 -18.41 -12.73
CA ILE A 164 -8.04 -17.53 -11.56
C ILE A 164 -7.84 -18.34 -10.29
N GLU A 165 -8.51 -19.49 -10.15
CA GLU A 165 -8.36 -20.40 -9.02
C GLU A 165 -6.92 -20.96 -8.94
N VAL A 166 -6.33 -21.33 -10.07
CA VAL A 166 -4.92 -21.75 -10.15
C VAL A 166 -3.99 -20.63 -9.73
N ILE A 167 -4.22 -19.40 -10.22
CA ILE A 167 -3.42 -18.23 -9.83
C ILE A 167 -3.56 -17.97 -8.34
N TYR A 168 -4.77 -17.99 -7.80
CA TYR A 168 -5.04 -17.82 -6.38
C TYR A 168 -4.23 -18.81 -5.51
N ARG A 169 -4.30 -20.12 -5.84
CA ARG A 169 -3.56 -21.15 -5.11
C ARG A 169 -2.04 -20.95 -5.20
N ASN A 170 -1.54 -20.65 -6.39
CA ASN A 170 -0.10 -20.42 -6.61
C ASN A 170 0.39 -19.19 -5.82
N VAL A 171 -0.33 -18.08 -5.87
CA VAL A 171 0.00 -16.87 -5.11
C VAL A 171 0.01 -17.16 -3.63
N LYS A 172 -1.04 -17.82 -3.11
CA LYS A 172 -1.14 -18.19 -1.70
C LYS A 172 0.05 -19.06 -1.25
N THR A 173 0.38 -20.11 -2.01
CA THR A 173 1.53 -20.99 -1.71
C THR A 173 2.85 -20.24 -1.70
N VAL A 174 3.06 -19.29 -2.62
CA VAL A 174 4.29 -18.50 -2.67
C VAL A 174 4.38 -17.56 -1.47
N LEU A 175 3.28 -16.92 -1.08
CA LEU A 175 3.23 -16.07 0.12
C LEU A 175 3.44 -16.87 1.40
N GLU A 176 2.90 -18.09 1.51
CA GLU A 176 3.17 -19.03 2.61
C GLU A 176 4.65 -19.40 2.67
N SER A 177 5.26 -19.72 1.53
CA SER A 177 6.70 -20.02 1.43
C SER A 177 7.59 -18.85 1.84
N SER A 178 7.07 -17.62 1.76
CA SER A 178 7.74 -16.41 2.25
C SER A 178 7.55 -16.19 3.76
N TYR A 179 6.83 -17.06 4.46
CA TYR A 179 6.42 -16.87 5.86
C TYR A 179 5.63 -15.57 6.10
N LEU A 180 4.79 -15.20 5.14
CA LEU A 180 3.89 -14.03 5.24
C LEU A 180 2.49 -14.43 5.76
N PHE A 181 2.20 -15.73 5.89
CA PHE A 181 0.95 -16.27 6.43
C PHE A 181 -0.29 -15.60 5.86
N PRO A 182 -0.55 -15.74 4.53
CA PRO A 182 -1.63 -15.05 3.85
C PRO A 182 -2.99 -15.59 4.26
N GLU A 183 -3.89 -14.73 4.69
CA GLU A 183 -5.30 -15.00 4.90
C GLU A 183 -6.11 -14.25 3.84
N SER A 184 -7.03 -14.94 3.16
CA SER A 184 -7.91 -14.28 2.19
C SER A 184 -8.85 -13.33 2.90
N VAL A 185 -8.99 -12.14 2.36
CA VAL A 185 -9.84 -11.09 2.93
C VAL A 185 -11.26 -11.23 2.37
N PRO A 186 -12.26 -11.61 3.18
CA PRO A 186 -13.66 -11.65 2.78
C PRO A 186 -14.26 -10.23 2.68
N PRO A 187 -15.43 -10.05 2.04
CA PRO A 187 -16.01 -8.74 1.79
C PRO A 187 -16.30 -7.94 3.06
N GLU A 188 -16.76 -8.56 4.13
CA GLU A 188 -16.99 -7.90 5.43
C GLU A 188 -15.71 -7.26 5.96
N HIS A 189 -14.62 -8.01 5.87
CA HIS A 189 -13.31 -7.54 6.32
C HIS A 189 -12.74 -6.45 5.40
N TYR A 190 -12.92 -6.59 4.08
CA TYR A 190 -12.52 -5.55 3.13
C TYR A 190 -13.26 -4.24 3.35
N ILE A 191 -14.59 -4.29 3.54
CA ILE A 191 -15.42 -3.12 3.83
C ILE A 191 -14.93 -2.43 5.10
N THR A 192 -14.67 -3.21 6.16
CA THR A 192 -14.11 -2.69 7.42
C THR A 192 -12.78 -1.99 7.21
N ILE A 193 -11.81 -2.63 6.53
CA ILE A 193 -10.49 -2.06 6.27
C ILE A 193 -10.59 -0.76 5.47
N ALA A 194 -11.31 -0.80 4.35
CA ALA A 194 -11.43 0.35 3.45
C ALA A 194 -12.24 1.49 4.10
N SER A 195 -13.27 1.17 4.90
CA SER A 195 -14.03 2.14 5.67
C SER A 195 -13.15 2.84 6.71
N LEU A 196 -12.34 2.12 7.47
CA LEU A 196 -11.42 2.70 8.44
C LEU A 196 -10.37 3.62 7.81
N MET A 197 -9.95 3.33 6.58
CA MET A 197 -8.99 4.17 5.84
C MET A 197 -9.65 5.42 5.26
N LEU A 198 -10.93 5.35 4.87
CA LEU A 198 -11.65 6.45 4.20
C LEU A 198 -12.53 7.27 5.17
N ASN A 199 -12.89 6.71 6.31
CA ASN A 199 -13.68 7.38 7.35
C ASN A 199 -12.97 7.27 8.72
N PRO A 200 -11.77 7.85 8.87
CA PRO A 200 -10.93 7.65 10.05
C PRO A 200 -11.49 8.25 11.35
N ASN A 201 -12.44 9.20 11.25
CA ASN A 201 -13.06 9.85 12.40
C ASN A 201 -14.48 9.34 12.72
N HIS A 202 -15.02 8.44 11.90
CA HIS A 202 -16.31 7.85 12.20
C HIS A 202 -16.28 6.94 13.42
N ASP A 203 -17.44 6.77 14.03
CA ASP A 203 -17.62 5.84 15.15
C ASP A 203 -17.33 4.41 14.68
N ARG A 204 -16.27 3.84 15.20
CA ARG A 204 -15.76 2.52 14.82
C ARG A 204 -16.52 1.37 15.47
N SER A 205 -17.43 1.67 16.40
CA SER A 205 -18.36 0.67 16.95
C SER A 205 -19.43 0.26 15.93
N ILE A 206 -19.64 1.11 14.90
CA ILE A 206 -20.57 0.84 13.81
C ILE A 206 -19.77 0.28 12.63
N VAL A 207 -19.47 -1.01 12.67
CA VAL A 207 -18.96 -1.72 11.49
C VAL A 207 -20.16 -2.00 10.59
N PRO A 208 -20.13 -1.58 9.31
CA PRO A 208 -21.21 -1.91 8.38
C PRO A 208 -21.25 -3.42 8.19
N ASP A 209 -22.42 -4.02 8.41
CA ASP A 209 -22.64 -5.40 7.98
C ASP A 209 -22.60 -5.46 6.45
N TYR A 210 -22.00 -6.51 5.91
CA TYR A 210 -21.96 -6.72 4.47
C TYR A 210 -23.35 -7.09 3.96
N ASP A 211 -23.92 -6.21 3.16
CA ASP A 211 -25.16 -6.46 2.42
C ASP A 211 -24.83 -7.07 1.04
N ARG A 212 -25.23 -8.32 0.82
CA ARG A 212 -24.96 -9.06 -0.44
C ARG A 212 -25.76 -8.52 -1.62
N ASP A 213 -26.85 -7.82 -1.37
CA ASP A 213 -27.71 -7.25 -2.41
C ASP A 213 -27.21 -5.88 -2.91
N GLN A 214 -26.15 -5.35 -2.29
CA GLN A 214 -25.53 -4.10 -2.67
C GLN A 214 -24.07 -4.30 -3.14
N TYR A 215 -23.65 -3.43 -4.06
CA TYR A 215 -22.25 -3.40 -4.48
C TYR A 215 -21.33 -3.01 -3.32
N ILE A 216 -20.21 -3.73 -3.18
CA ILE A 216 -19.23 -3.54 -2.10
C ILE A 216 -18.76 -2.09 -2.00
N TYR A 217 -18.41 -1.45 -3.13
CA TYR A 217 -17.93 -0.07 -3.16
C TYR A 217 -18.91 0.97 -2.60
N ARG A 218 -20.22 0.66 -2.58
CA ARG A 218 -21.25 1.56 -2.05
C ARG A 218 -21.41 1.47 -0.53
N GLN A 219 -20.84 0.44 0.09
CA GLN A 219 -20.97 0.15 1.51
C GLN A 219 -19.78 0.70 2.33
N ILE A 220 -18.77 1.30 1.68
CA ILE A 220 -17.50 1.69 2.30
C ILE A 220 -17.51 3.15 2.74
N VAL A 221 -17.87 4.06 1.84
CA VAL A 221 -17.86 5.50 2.12
C VAL A 221 -19.18 5.92 2.75
N GLN A 222 -19.12 6.58 3.87
CA GLN A 222 -20.30 7.03 4.56
C GLN A 222 -20.93 8.26 3.88
N ALA A 223 -22.26 8.37 3.95
CA ALA A 223 -23.02 9.42 3.25
C ALA A 223 -22.67 10.86 3.71
N ASN A 224 -22.18 11.00 4.94
CA ASN A 224 -21.80 12.28 5.54
C ASN A 224 -20.29 12.56 5.51
N THR A 225 -19.50 11.75 4.79
CA THR A 225 -18.08 12.00 4.61
C THR A 225 -17.86 13.23 3.74
N GLU A 226 -17.48 14.34 4.37
CA GLU A 226 -17.12 15.56 3.67
C GLU A 226 -15.71 15.45 3.05
N THR A 227 -15.56 15.99 1.84
CA THR A 227 -14.25 16.14 1.18
C THR A 227 -13.94 17.58 0.89
N LYS A 228 -12.70 17.98 1.18
CA LYS A 228 -12.16 19.32 0.89
C LYS A 228 -10.87 19.18 0.10
N VAL A 229 -10.86 19.70 -1.09
CA VAL A 229 -9.69 19.64 -1.97
C VAL A 229 -8.85 20.89 -1.78
N GLY A 230 -7.67 20.75 -1.18
CA GLY A 230 -6.67 21.80 -1.03
C GLY A 230 -5.63 21.78 -2.17
N PHE A 231 -4.69 22.69 -2.15
CA PHE A 231 -3.61 22.76 -3.15
C PHE A 231 -2.63 21.60 -3.02
N ASP A 232 -2.22 21.28 -1.81
CA ASP A 232 -1.19 20.28 -1.46
C ASP A 232 -1.71 19.18 -0.51
N CYS A 233 -3.01 19.17 -0.24
CA CYS A 233 -3.66 18.25 0.67
C CYS A 233 -5.10 17.95 0.24
N LEU A 234 -5.58 16.79 0.65
CA LEU A 234 -6.96 16.36 0.52
C LEU A 234 -7.57 16.21 1.91
N GLY A 235 -8.61 17.01 2.19
CA GLY A 235 -9.42 16.82 3.39
C GLY A 235 -10.51 15.79 3.14
N TYR A 236 -10.69 14.85 4.06
CA TYR A 236 -11.79 13.88 4.03
C TYR A 236 -12.08 13.41 5.45
N ASP A 237 -13.35 13.27 5.78
CA ASP A 237 -13.81 12.83 7.10
C ASP A 237 -13.13 13.56 8.28
N GLY A 238 -12.92 14.89 8.16
CA GLY A 238 -12.30 15.69 9.20
C GLY A 238 -10.77 15.54 9.35
N VAL A 239 -10.13 14.68 8.57
CA VAL A 239 -8.67 14.61 8.49
C VAL A 239 -8.15 15.28 7.23
N VAL A 240 -6.88 15.63 7.25
CA VAL A 240 -6.11 16.11 6.10
C VAL A 240 -5.14 15.02 5.68
N GLY A 241 -5.03 14.74 4.39
CA GLY A 241 -4.11 13.76 3.84
C GLY A 241 -3.13 14.39 2.86
N LYS A 242 -1.88 13.87 2.84
CA LYS A 242 -0.83 14.21 1.86
C LYS A 242 -0.24 12.95 1.25
N ALA A 243 0.10 13.03 -0.03
CA ALA A 243 0.81 11.98 -0.73
C ALA A 243 2.29 12.34 -0.94
N LEU A 244 3.17 11.39 -0.70
CA LEU A 244 4.58 11.45 -1.08
C LEU A 244 4.90 10.30 -2.02
N THR A 245 5.76 10.58 -3.00
CA THR A 245 6.27 9.56 -3.93
C THR A 245 7.78 9.66 -4.09
N ILE A 246 8.42 8.59 -4.56
CA ILE A 246 9.86 8.62 -4.83
C ILE A 246 10.10 9.28 -6.20
N LYS A 247 10.78 10.42 -6.18
CA LYS A 247 11.23 11.14 -7.37
C LYS A 247 12.49 10.50 -7.97
N GLN A 248 13.44 10.15 -7.10
CA GLN A 248 14.71 9.54 -7.48
C GLN A 248 15.05 8.41 -6.52
N TYR A 249 15.42 7.27 -7.08
CA TYR A 249 15.92 6.11 -6.36
C TYR A 249 17.45 6.20 -6.22
N PRO A 250 18.06 5.59 -5.19
CA PRO A 250 19.50 5.39 -5.10
C PRO A 250 19.98 4.45 -6.22
N ASP A 251 21.29 4.40 -6.43
CA ASP A 251 21.90 3.51 -7.43
C ASP A 251 21.68 2.03 -7.09
N GLU A 252 21.67 1.70 -5.80
CA GLU A 252 21.36 0.37 -5.29
C GLU A 252 20.23 0.43 -4.29
N VAL A 253 19.32 -0.54 -4.35
CA VAL A 253 18.19 -0.68 -3.42
C VAL A 253 18.33 -1.97 -2.62
N SER A 254 18.01 -1.92 -1.34
CA SER A 254 18.05 -3.08 -0.45
C SER A 254 16.72 -3.27 0.27
N ILE A 255 16.37 -4.54 0.56
CA ILE A 255 15.18 -4.85 1.36
C ILE A 255 15.26 -4.25 2.77
N THR A 256 16.49 -4.02 3.28
CA THR A 256 16.70 -3.34 4.56
C THR A 256 16.32 -1.86 4.52
N ASP A 257 16.30 -1.22 3.35
CA ASP A 257 15.84 0.16 3.22
C ASP A 257 14.32 0.27 3.46
N ALA A 258 13.56 -0.77 3.11
CA ALA A 258 12.13 -0.82 3.36
C ALA A 258 11.78 -0.79 4.86
N LEU A 259 12.71 -1.17 5.75
CA LEU A 259 12.53 -0.98 7.20
C LEU A 259 12.41 0.50 7.59
N THR A 260 13.03 1.40 6.83
CA THR A 260 12.99 2.84 7.10
C THR A 260 11.72 3.51 6.55
N PHE A 261 10.93 2.81 5.74
CA PHE A 261 9.68 3.32 5.16
C PHE A 261 8.60 3.63 6.21
N ILE A 262 8.76 3.06 7.40
CA ILE A 262 7.81 3.18 8.52
C ILE A 262 8.40 3.91 9.74
N GLY A 263 9.58 4.50 9.61
CA GLY A 263 10.30 5.17 10.68
C GLY A 263 11.64 4.51 11.02
N ASP A 264 12.45 5.15 11.82
CA ASP A 264 13.76 4.60 12.22
C ASP A 264 13.61 3.53 13.32
N MET A 265 14.35 2.42 13.23
CA MET A 265 14.33 1.37 14.26
C MET A 265 15.04 1.75 15.56
N THR A 266 16.01 2.65 15.48
CA THR A 266 16.96 2.94 16.57
C THR A 266 16.77 4.30 17.21
N LYS A 267 16.30 5.30 16.42
CA LYS A 267 16.17 6.69 16.86
C LYS A 267 14.71 7.05 17.09
N ASN A 268 14.38 7.40 18.32
CA ASN A 268 13.02 7.82 18.67
C ASN A 268 12.62 9.17 18.04
N GLU A 269 13.60 10.03 17.76
CA GLU A 269 13.39 11.39 17.25
C GLU A 269 12.96 11.43 15.78
N VAL A 270 13.14 10.32 15.05
CA VAL A 270 12.89 10.23 13.60
C VAL A 270 11.75 9.23 13.33
N GLN A 271 10.63 9.43 14.01
CA GLN A 271 9.45 8.58 13.86
C GLN A 271 8.33 9.29 13.11
N ILE A 272 7.52 8.48 12.43
CA ILE A 272 6.27 8.95 11.81
C ILE A 272 5.20 8.93 12.92
N THR A 273 4.74 10.12 13.32
CA THR A 273 3.79 10.29 14.43
C THR A 273 2.34 10.46 13.99
N CYS A 274 2.03 10.24 12.73
CA CYS A 274 0.65 10.18 12.21
C CYS A 274 0.34 8.79 11.65
N PRO A 275 -0.93 8.42 11.49
CA PRO A 275 -1.31 7.25 10.70
C PRO A 275 -0.85 7.41 9.24
N PHE A 276 -0.51 6.30 8.58
CA PHE A 276 -0.05 6.31 7.21
C PHE A 276 -0.31 4.99 6.49
N ILE A 277 -0.35 5.08 5.17
CA ILE A 277 -0.40 3.93 4.27
C ILE A 277 0.83 4.02 3.36
N CYS A 278 1.66 2.98 3.34
CA CYS A 278 2.80 2.86 2.42
C CYS A 278 2.49 1.75 1.41
N THR A 279 2.41 2.09 0.12
CA THR A 279 2.04 1.13 -0.92
C THR A 279 3.06 1.13 -2.05
N LEU A 280 3.56 -0.06 -2.39
CA LEU A 280 4.25 -0.33 -3.64
C LEU A 280 3.22 -0.80 -4.67
N ASN A 281 3.06 -0.04 -5.74
CA ASN A 281 2.25 -0.38 -6.90
C ASN A 281 3.16 -0.94 -8.01
N ILE A 282 2.84 -2.14 -8.50
CA ILE A 282 3.59 -2.83 -9.56
C ILE A 282 2.64 -3.13 -10.71
N PHE A 283 3.09 -2.81 -11.94
CA PHE A 283 2.33 -2.99 -13.17
C PHE A 283 3.08 -3.91 -14.12
N ARG A 284 2.43 -4.98 -14.55
CA ARG A 284 3.00 -5.95 -15.49
C ARG A 284 2.69 -5.56 -16.94
N TYR A 285 3.74 -5.23 -17.69
CA TYR A 285 3.66 -4.88 -19.11
C TYR A 285 4.01 -6.05 -20.05
N GLY A 286 4.32 -7.23 -19.51
CA GLY A 286 4.79 -8.36 -20.30
C GLY A 286 6.05 -8.02 -21.10
N ASP A 287 6.19 -8.59 -22.31
CA ASP A 287 7.39 -8.41 -23.12
C ASP A 287 7.52 -7.02 -23.78
N LYS A 288 6.49 -6.18 -23.71
CA LYS A 288 6.53 -4.82 -24.30
C LYS A 288 7.67 -3.97 -23.75
N LEU A 289 7.96 -4.06 -22.43
CA LEU A 289 9.06 -3.32 -21.83
C LEU A 289 10.42 -3.86 -22.28
N LYS A 290 10.57 -5.17 -22.40
CA LYS A 290 11.78 -5.82 -22.92
C LYS A 290 12.07 -5.33 -24.32
N THR A 291 11.12 -5.46 -25.25
CA THR A 291 11.26 -5.00 -26.64
C THR A 291 11.61 -3.52 -26.74
N ALA A 292 10.98 -2.66 -25.91
CA ALA A 292 11.30 -1.23 -25.89
C ALA A 292 12.74 -0.95 -25.42
N GLN A 293 13.26 -1.72 -24.44
CA GLN A 293 14.64 -1.56 -23.97
C GLN A 293 15.66 -2.11 -24.99
N GLU A 294 15.36 -3.21 -25.65
CA GLU A 294 16.19 -3.76 -26.73
C GLU A 294 16.32 -2.76 -27.89
N GLN A 295 15.21 -2.17 -28.33
CA GLN A 295 15.22 -1.12 -29.37
C GLN A 295 16.02 0.11 -28.94
N LYS A 296 15.89 0.54 -27.68
CA LYS A 296 16.67 1.67 -27.12
C LYS A 296 18.16 1.35 -27.10
N ALA A 297 18.55 0.15 -26.71
CA ALA A 297 19.96 -0.29 -26.68
C ALA A 297 20.55 -0.32 -28.10
N GLU A 298 19.81 -0.87 -29.06
CA GLU A 298 20.21 -0.89 -30.47
C GLU A 298 20.41 0.52 -31.04
N PHE A 299 19.47 1.44 -30.72
CA PHE A 299 19.58 2.85 -31.14
C PHE A 299 20.83 3.52 -30.56
N LEU A 300 21.10 3.34 -29.26
CA LEU A 300 22.28 3.89 -28.60
C LEU A 300 23.57 3.30 -29.18
N TYR A 301 23.58 2.01 -29.53
CA TYR A 301 24.71 1.37 -30.18
C TYR A 301 25.00 1.99 -31.56
N LYS A 302 23.96 2.20 -32.39
CA LYS A 302 24.07 2.86 -33.69
C LYS A 302 24.59 4.31 -33.56
N GLN A 303 24.14 5.05 -32.56
CA GLN A 303 24.63 6.41 -32.29
C GLN A 303 26.12 6.45 -31.90
N LYS A 304 26.65 5.46 -31.19
CA LYS A 304 28.08 5.40 -30.84
C LYS A 304 28.96 5.20 -32.06
N LEU A 305 28.51 4.36 -32.97
CA LEU A 305 29.22 4.15 -34.22
C LEU A 305 29.34 5.43 -35.07
N ALA A 306 28.39 6.35 -34.89
CA ALA A 306 28.35 7.64 -35.60
C ALA A 306 29.07 8.80 -34.89
N SER A 307 29.32 8.72 -33.56
CA SER A 307 29.91 9.81 -32.77
C SER A 307 30.84 9.29 -31.66
N SER A 308 32.13 9.43 -31.84
CA SER A 308 33.15 8.87 -30.92
C SER A 308 33.45 9.71 -29.66
N MET A 309 32.70 10.79 -29.34
CA MET A 309 33.24 11.84 -28.46
C MET A 309 32.41 12.19 -27.18
N SER A 310 31.37 11.45 -26.81
CA SER A 310 30.58 11.84 -25.61
C SER A 310 30.65 10.83 -24.48
N VAL A 311 31.33 11.18 -23.38
CA VAL A 311 31.35 10.41 -22.11
C VAL A 311 29.94 10.10 -21.60
N ARG A 312 29.00 11.03 -21.79
CA ARG A 312 27.59 10.84 -21.41
C ARG A 312 26.89 9.77 -22.25
N LEU A 313 27.27 9.63 -23.52
CA LEU A 313 26.72 8.60 -24.39
C LEU A 313 27.30 7.23 -24.03
N GLY A 314 28.59 7.15 -23.65
CA GLY A 314 29.21 5.95 -23.14
C GLY A 314 28.47 5.39 -21.90
N LYS A 315 28.26 6.21 -20.88
CA LYS A 315 27.51 5.80 -19.68
C LYS A 315 26.11 5.27 -19.97
N LYS A 316 25.39 5.91 -20.89
CA LYS A 316 24.04 5.43 -21.29
C LYS A 316 24.07 4.10 -22.02
N GLN A 317 25.15 3.81 -22.74
CA GLN A 317 25.36 2.53 -23.39
C GLN A 317 25.68 1.43 -22.41
N ASP A 318 26.61 1.71 -21.47
CA ASP A 318 26.97 0.76 -20.42
C ASP A 318 25.73 0.38 -19.61
N GLU A 319 24.88 1.37 -19.27
CA GLU A 319 23.58 1.15 -18.64
C GLU A 319 22.65 0.27 -19.52
N ALA A 320 22.54 0.57 -20.81
CA ALA A 320 21.67 -0.19 -21.70
C ALA A 320 22.19 -1.64 -21.89
N GLN A 321 23.49 -1.83 -21.97
CA GLN A 321 24.10 -3.16 -22.06
C GLN A 321 23.86 -3.95 -20.78
N TRP A 322 24.06 -3.35 -19.61
CA TRP A 322 23.77 -3.98 -18.33
C TRP A 322 22.29 -4.41 -18.22
N ILE A 323 21.34 -3.57 -18.71
CA ILE A 323 19.93 -3.94 -18.75
C ILE A 323 19.71 -5.19 -19.63
N ILE A 324 20.34 -5.26 -20.81
CA ILE A 324 20.21 -6.42 -21.69
C ILE A 324 20.81 -7.67 -21.06
N GLU A 325 21.96 -7.59 -20.42
CA GLU A 325 22.58 -8.69 -19.69
C GLU A 325 21.63 -9.24 -18.62
N LYS A 326 21.03 -8.35 -17.81
CA LYS A 326 20.05 -8.76 -16.80
C LYS A 326 18.79 -9.40 -17.38
N LEU A 327 18.34 -8.95 -18.55
CA LEU A 327 17.22 -9.59 -19.27
C LEU A 327 17.58 -10.99 -19.80
N VAL A 328 18.82 -11.19 -20.24
CA VAL A 328 19.34 -12.50 -20.65
C VAL A 328 19.47 -13.45 -19.45
N ASP A 329 19.85 -12.93 -18.28
CA ASP A 329 19.88 -13.66 -17.01
C ASP A 329 18.48 -14.11 -16.53
N GLY A 330 17.42 -13.73 -17.24
CA GLY A 330 16.03 -14.13 -16.96
C GLY A 330 15.23 -13.17 -16.10
N ASN A 331 15.83 -12.04 -15.65
CA ASN A 331 15.08 -11.02 -14.90
C ASN A 331 14.02 -10.36 -15.79
N LYS A 332 12.93 -9.91 -15.17
CA LYS A 332 11.80 -9.29 -15.88
C LYS A 332 11.71 -7.80 -15.57
N LEU A 333 11.30 -7.03 -16.57
CA LEU A 333 11.03 -5.61 -16.40
C LEU A 333 9.57 -5.39 -16.01
N LEU A 334 9.39 -4.55 -15.01
CA LEU A 334 8.11 -4.10 -14.47
C LEU A 334 8.09 -2.58 -14.47
N LYS A 335 6.92 -2.00 -14.31
CA LYS A 335 6.80 -0.61 -13.88
C LYS A 335 6.24 -0.57 -12.48
N GLY A 336 6.73 0.35 -11.65
CA GLY A 336 6.20 0.50 -10.31
C GLY A 336 6.55 1.84 -9.69
N TYR A 337 5.87 2.15 -8.59
CA TYR A 337 6.16 3.31 -7.75
C TYR A 337 5.73 3.03 -6.31
N VAL A 338 6.45 3.64 -5.37
CA VAL A 338 6.10 3.63 -3.96
C VAL A 338 5.44 4.95 -3.62
N THR A 339 4.35 4.89 -2.86
CA THR A 339 3.64 6.05 -2.34
C THR A 339 3.42 5.92 -0.85
N TRP A 340 3.47 7.05 -0.15
CA TRP A 340 3.01 7.20 1.22
C TRP A 340 1.83 8.13 1.25
N TRP A 341 0.74 7.70 1.87
CA TRP A 341 -0.39 8.53 2.23
C TRP A 341 -0.33 8.78 3.72
N LEU A 342 -0.01 10.02 4.11
CA LEU A 342 0.00 10.46 5.51
C LEU A 342 -1.31 11.18 5.79
N TYR A 343 -1.95 10.91 6.92
CA TYR A 343 -3.21 11.59 7.27
C TYR A 343 -3.32 11.85 8.78
N HIS A 344 -3.93 12.99 9.15
CA HIS A 344 -4.16 13.40 10.53
C HIS A 344 -5.17 14.54 10.56
N ASP A 345 -5.81 14.83 11.71
CA ASP A 345 -6.68 15.99 11.91
C ASP A 345 -5.89 17.32 11.97
N ASN A 346 -4.63 17.30 12.38
CA ASN A 346 -3.75 18.46 12.43
C ASN A 346 -2.75 18.48 11.24
N GLN A 347 -2.85 19.52 10.39
CA GLN A 347 -2.00 19.69 9.22
C GLN A 347 -0.53 19.93 9.56
N GLU A 348 -0.22 20.54 10.71
CA GLU A 348 1.17 20.77 11.14
C GLU A 348 1.88 19.45 11.42
N ILE A 349 1.17 18.49 12.04
CA ILE A 349 1.70 17.15 12.29
C ILE A 349 2.01 16.45 10.97
N ILE A 350 1.15 16.56 9.96
CA ILE A 350 1.40 15.97 8.63
C ILE A 350 2.61 16.62 7.98
N ASN A 351 2.74 17.94 8.03
CA ASN A 351 3.88 18.65 7.44
C ASN A 351 5.20 18.23 8.11
N LYS A 352 5.21 18.11 9.44
CA LYS A 352 6.36 17.61 10.19
C LYS A 352 6.70 16.17 9.78
N ASN A 353 5.72 15.29 9.70
CA ASN A 353 5.93 13.89 9.31
C ASN A 353 6.38 13.74 7.86
N SER A 354 5.84 14.57 6.95
CA SER A 354 6.31 14.63 5.57
C SER A 354 7.80 14.98 5.50
N GLN A 355 8.24 15.99 6.25
CA GLN A 355 9.64 16.38 6.31
C GLN A 355 10.52 15.30 6.98
N THR A 356 10.04 14.69 8.06
CA THR A 356 10.73 13.58 8.73
C THR A 356 10.96 12.41 7.77
N LEU A 357 9.94 12.01 7.02
CA LEU A 357 10.05 10.92 6.05
C LEU A 357 11.02 11.26 4.91
N LYS A 358 11.00 12.50 4.40
CA LYS A 358 11.96 12.97 3.40
C LYS A 358 13.38 12.88 3.92
N ASN A 359 13.65 13.39 5.11
CA ASN A 359 14.98 13.38 5.72
C ASN A 359 15.47 11.95 5.98
N LEU A 360 14.59 11.08 6.49
CA LEU A 360 14.90 9.69 6.78
C LEU A 360 15.33 8.92 5.52
N LEU A 361 14.59 9.10 4.43
CA LEU A 361 14.87 8.41 3.17
C LEU A 361 16.00 9.08 2.38
N ASP A 362 16.23 10.37 2.56
CA ASP A 362 17.36 11.08 1.94
C ASP A 362 18.72 10.52 2.41
N ILE A 363 18.83 10.11 3.67
CA ILE A 363 20.02 9.44 4.21
C ILE A 363 20.33 8.13 3.46
N LYS A 364 19.29 7.48 2.93
CA LYS A 364 19.38 6.25 2.13
C LYS A 364 19.51 6.52 0.62
N GLY A 365 19.59 7.78 0.21
CA GLY A 365 19.72 8.19 -1.19
C GLY A 365 18.39 8.30 -1.96
N TYR A 366 17.25 8.08 -1.32
CA TYR A 366 15.95 8.29 -1.94
C TYR A 366 15.57 9.76 -1.88
N LYS A 367 15.18 10.36 -3.01
CA LYS A 367 14.61 11.71 -3.01
C LYS A 367 13.09 11.61 -3.14
N LEU A 368 12.38 12.02 -2.10
CA LEU A 368 10.93 12.10 -2.11
C LEU A 368 10.44 13.44 -2.65
N GLN A 369 9.25 13.42 -3.22
CA GLN A 369 8.47 14.61 -3.56
C GLN A 369 7.10 14.54 -2.90
N GLU A 370 6.59 15.69 -2.47
CA GLU A 370 5.17 15.84 -2.14
C GLU A 370 4.38 15.99 -3.42
N GLU A 371 3.24 15.33 -3.48
CA GLU A 371 2.32 15.50 -4.59
C GLU A 371 1.48 16.74 -4.32
N ILE A 372 1.80 17.78 -5.07
CA ILE A 372 1.08 19.04 -5.11
C ILE A 372 0.20 19.04 -6.36
N LYS A 373 -0.92 19.68 -6.36
CA LYS A 373 -2.01 19.71 -7.32
C LYS A 373 -3.09 18.69 -6.94
N SER A 374 -4.07 19.24 -6.34
CA SER A 374 -5.25 18.58 -5.79
C SER A 374 -5.92 17.55 -6.69
N MET A 375 -5.81 17.71 -8.02
CA MET A 375 -6.46 16.81 -8.97
C MET A 375 -5.94 15.36 -8.91
N ASN A 376 -4.69 15.15 -8.50
CA ASN A 376 -4.08 13.83 -8.42
C ASN A 376 -4.18 13.20 -7.01
N LEU A 377 -4.44 14.02 -5.98
CA LEU A 377 -4.37 13.55 -4.59
C LEU A 377 -5.39 12.46 -4.27
N ALA A 378 -6.61 12.55 -4.80
CA ALA A 378 -7.60 11.49 -4.63
C ALA A 378 -7.15 10.19 -5.31
N LEU A 379 -6.52 10.27 -6.50
CA LEU A 379 -5.99 9.09 -7.17
C LEU A 379 -4.85 8.45 -6.37
N PHE A 380 -4.00 9.25 -5.69
CA PHE A 380 -2.98 8.73 -4.80
C PHE A 380 -3.58 8.09 -3.55
N LEU A 381 -4.63 8.69 -2.96
CA LEU A 381 -5.34 8.07 -1.85
C LEU A 381 -5.88 6.70 -2.26
N TYR A 382 -6.68 6.64 -3.33
CA TYR A 382 -7.27 5.37 -3.79
C TYR A 382 -6.21 4.38 -4.28
N GLY A 383 -5.17 4.82 -4.99
CA GLY A 383 -4.04 4.01 -5.39
C GLY A 383 -3.19 3.50 -4.22
N SER A 384 -3.34 4.08 -3.03
CA SER A 384 -2.70 3.60 -1.81
C SER A 384 -3.54 2.55 -1.08
N LEU A 385 -4.85 2.45 -1.35
CA LEU A 385 -5.71 1.44 -0.76
C LEU A 385 -5.45 0.06 -1.39
N PRO A 386 -5.58 -1.04 -0.64
CA PRO A 386 -5.56 -2.38 -1.21
C PRO A 386 -6.60 -2.51 -2.33
N MET A 387 -6.22 -3.09 -3.47
CA MET A 387 -7.01 -3.21 -4.70
C MET A 387 -7.43 -1.88 -5.34
N GLY A 388 -6.95 -0.74 -4.85
CA GLY A 388 -7.28 0.57 -5.41
C GLY A 388 -6.44 0.99 -6.62
N GLY A 389 -5.28 0.36 -6.86
CA GLY A 389 -4.43 0.62 -8.03
C GLY A 389 -5.12 0.24 -9.34
N SER A 390 -4.97 1.06 -10.38
CA SER A 390 -5.53 0.82 -11.71
C SER A 390 -4.44 0.91 -12.78
N PHE A 391 -4.34 -0.13 -13.60
CA PHE A 391 -3.31 -0.18 -14.66
C PHE A 391 -3.44 1.01 -15.63
N GLU A 392 -4.66 1.32 -16.05
CA GLU A 392 -4.90 2.38 -17.01
C GLU A 392 -4.76 3.77 -16.37
N THR A 393 -5.45 4.01 -15.25
CA THR A 393 -5.47 5.30 -14.57
C THR A 393 -4.07 5.69 -14.08
N ASP A 394 -3.37 4.79 -13.40
CA ASP A 394 -2.07 5.11 -12.81
C ASP A 394 -0.99 5.33 -13.88
N SER A 395 -1.03 4.57 -14.97
CA SER A 395 -0.08 4.73 -16.07
C SER A 395 -0.32 6.01 -16.89
N ALA A 396 -1.58 6.36 -17.13
CA ALA A 396 -1.96 7.50 -17.97
C ALA A 396 -1.90 8.84 -17.19
N LEU A 397 -2.42 8.85 -15.97
CA LEU A 397 -2.68 10.07 -15.22
C LEU A 397 -1.58 10.39 -14.21
N LEU A 398 -1.23 9.47 -13.33
CA LEU A 398 -0.24 9.74 -12.28
C LEU A 398 1.18 9.88 -12.82
N LYS A 399 1.56 9.08 -13.80
CA LYS A 399 2.89 9.09 -14.45
C LYS A 399 4.05 9.04 -13.44
N ARG A 400 3.88 8.30 -12.34
CA ARG A 400 4.90 8.13 -11.28
C ARG A 400 5.64 6.82 -11.41
N SER A 401 5.10 5.86 -12.17
CA SER A 401 5.73 4.57 -12.36
C SER A 401 7.07 4.68 -13.07
N LYS A 402 8.09 4.02 -12.52
CA LYS A 402 9.42 3.86 -13.10
C LYS A 402 9.58 2.45 -13.61
N THR A 403 10.35 2.28 -14.68
CA THR A 403 10.78 0.95 -15.12
C THR A 403 11.85 0.45 -14.16
N MET A 404 11.68 -0.75 -13.65
CA MET A 404 12.58 -1.42 -12.73
C MET A 404 12.58 -2.92 -13.00
N PHE A 405 13.59 -3.62 -12.52
CA PHE A 405 13.59 -5.07 -12.54
C PHE A 405 12.71 -5.64 -11.41
N ASP A 406 12.29 -6.87 -11.57
CA ASP A 406 11.51 -7.63 -10.59
C ASP A 406 12.22 -7.74 -9.24
N PHE A 407 13.54 -7.91 -9.20
CA PHE A 407 14.32 -7.90 -7.96
C PHE A 407 14.30 -6.50 -7.28
N ASN A 408 14.33 -5.39 -8.04
CA ASN A 408 14.20 -4.07 -7.47
C ASN A 408 12.82 -3.87 -6.82
N ALA A 409 11.76 -4.33 -7.48
CA ALA A 409 10.41 -4.29 -6.91
C ALA A 409 10.32 -5.13 -5.61
N ALA A 410 10.99 -6.30 -5.57
CA ALA A 410 11.06 -7.12 -4.37
C ALA A 410 11.78 -6.40 -3.21
N HIS A 411 12.91 -5.75 -3.49
CA HIS A 411 13.63 -4.95 -2.50
C HIS A 411 12.83 -3.75 -1.98
N LEU A 412 11.99 -3.13 -2.81
CA LEU A 412 11.16 -1.98 -2.44
C LEU A 412 9.85 -2.37 -1.75
N SER A 413 9.58 -3.66 -1.59
CA SER A 413 8.32 -4.14 -1.00
C SER A 413 8.23 -3.82 0.49
N PRO A 414 7.21 -3.06 0.95
CA PRO A 414 7.03 -2.71 2.34
C PRO A 414 6.40 -3.87 3.12
N ILE A 415 7.10 -5.00 3.20
CA ILE A 415 6.65 -6.23 3.89
C ILE A 415 7.14 -6.34 5.32
N GLN A 416 7.92 -5.36 5.78
CA GLN A 416 8.59 -5.41 7.07
C GLN A 416 7.99 -4.42 8.05
N SER A 417 7.77 -4.88 9.28
CA SER A 417 7.38 -4.02 10.41
C SER A 417 7.98 -4.56 11.72
N ASP A 418 7.58 -3.96 12.84
CA ASP A 418 7.93 -4.50 14.15
C ASP A 418 7.21 -5.82 14.43
N TRP A 419 7.82 -6.65 15.26
CA TRP A 419 7.24 -7.88 15.71
C TRP A 419 5.94 -7.63 16.50
N LYS A 420 4.90 -8.42 16.23
CA LYS A 420 3.57 -8.28 16.87
C LYS A 420 3.40 -9.12 18.15
N GLY A 421 4.37 -9.94 18.47
CA GLY A 421 4.29 -10.85 19.61
C GLY A 421 3.77 -12.24 19.24
N THR A 422 3.34 -13.00 20.24
CA THR A 422 2.83 -14.38 20.10
C THR A 422 1.35 -14.45 19.71
N GLY A 423 0.68 -13.31 19.60
CA GLY A 423 -0.74 -13.24 19.22
C GLY A 423 -1.72 -13.37 20.37
N THR A 424 -1.31 -13.89 21.54
CA THR A 424 -2.16 -14.03 22.72
C THR A 424 -1.87 -12.89 23.71
N PRO A 425 -2.85 -12.02 24.05
CA PRO A 425 -2.62 -10.79 24.81
C PRO A 425 -2.57 -11.03 26.32
N VAL A 426 -1.53 -11.69 26.81
CA VAL A 426 -1.27 -11.87 28.26
C VAL A 426 -0.54 -10.66 28.83
N VAL A 427 0.56 -10.26 28.19
CA VAL A 427 1.31 -9.04 28.52
C VAL A 427 1.47 -8.26 27.22
N TYR A 428 1.48 -6.92 27.31
CA TYR A 428 1.70 -6.09 26.14
C TYR A 428 2.96 -5.23 26.31
N PHE A 429 3.59 -4.97 25.20
CA PHE A 429 4.73 -4.07 25.04
C PHE A 429 4.49 -3.14 23.87
N LEU A 430 5.20 -2.04 23.85
CA LEU A 430 5.18 -1.09 22.76
C LEU A 430 6.56 -1.03 22.11
N SER A 431 6.60 -1.18 20.78
CA SER A 431 7.82 -0.98 20.04
C SER A 431 8.17 0.50 19.91
N ARG A 432 9.40 0.79 19.48
CA ARG A 432 9.84 2.18 19.23
C ARG A 432 9.08 2.89 18.11
N ARG A 433 8.45 2.14 17.21
CA ARG A 433 7.63 2.67 16.12
C ARG A 433 6.13 2.62 16.41
N GLY A 434 5.78 2.29 17.65
CA GLY A 434 4.39 2.31 18.13
C GLY A 434 3.62 1.00 17.94
N GLN A 435 4.23 -0.08 17.44
CA GLN A 435 3.55 -1.37 17.33
C GLN A 435 3.20 -1.91 18.71
N LEU A 436 1.92 -2.19 18.92
CA LEU A 436 1.44 -2.92 20.08
C LEU A 436 1.80 -4.41 19.92
N MET A 437 2.59 -4.93 20.85
CA MET A 437 3.06 -6.31 20.87
C MET A 437 2.42 -7.07 22.02
N PHE A 438 1.94 -8.26 21.76
CA PHE A 438 1.40 -9.16 22.79
C PHE A 438 2.33 -10.34 23.01
N LEU A 439 2.57 -10.63 24.26
CA LEU A 439 3.42 -11.73 24.65
C LEU A 439 2.68 -12.67 25.60
N ASN A 440 2.67 -13.95 25.27
CA ASN A 440 2.31 -15.04 26.15
C ASN A 440 3.55 -15.90 26.37
N PHE A 441 3.92 -16.09 27.62
CA PHE A 441 5.06 -16.92 28.00
C PHE A 441 4.77 -18.41 28.02
N PHE A 442 3.51 -18.78 27.75
CA PHE A 442 3.04 -20.17 27.80
C PHE A 442 2.65 -20.72 26.42
N ASP A 443 2.78 -19.91 25.37
CA ASP A 443 2.54 -20.34 23.96
C ASP A 443 3.76 -21.02 23.36
#